data_b471104971a4f904129db7259b6c63cd
#
_entry.id   b471104971a4f904129db7259b6c63cd
#
_cell.length_a   1.000
_cell.length_b   1.000
_cell.length_c   1.000
_cell.angle_alpha   90.00
_cell.angle_beta   90.00
_cell.angle_gamma   90.00
#
_symmetry.space_group_name_H-M   'P 1'
#
loop_
_entity.id
_entity.type
_entity.pdbx_description
1 polymer ?
#
loop_
_entity_poly.entity_id
_entity_poly.type
_entity_poly.pdbx_seq_one_letter_code
_entity_poly.pdbx_strand_id
1 'polypeptide(L)'
;KYKYTIWQCTAGDEVPGMISTKKLISGVPKENNVDLNFGYVDYTTKIVPRWNSQEGYTPAKQPLYSDPKLHKNGWTTVKGRKYYYTNDKKAKGWLEIDGKYYCFSSVDGHLYKSKLIKKDGTAYYVDKNGVRVENKVVTKKGKTYYFGADGKALTGMRKVGRKYYYFSTTSFAMEKNYKYVAANGSIYFFGSKGYRAKNKFITLTENGRKNTYYFGKNGKAYKGWYT
;
A
#
# COMPACT_ATOMS: atom_id res chain seq x y z
N LYS A 1 23.94 -2.35 -24.79
CA LYS A 1 24.39 -3.75 -24.77
C LYS A 1 23.14 -4.62 -24.60
N TYR A 2 22.75 -5.27 -25.65
CA TYR A 2 21.58 -6.16 -25.64
C TYR A 2 22.02 -7.54 -25.17
N LYS A 3 21.27 -8.14 -24.23
CA LYS A 3 21.46 -9.53 -23.84
C LYS A 3 20.52 -10.38 -24.68
N TYR A 4 21.07 -11.32 -25.38
CA TYR A 4 20.34 -12.27 -26.21
C TYR A 4 20.01 -13.52 -25.40
N THR A 5 18.82 -14.03 -25.58
CA THR A 5 18.46 -15.38 -25.10
C THR A 5 18.63 -16.35 -26.24
N ILE A 6 19.54 -17.28 -26.07
CA ILE A 6 19.83 -18.30 -27.06
C ILE A 6 18.89 -19.48 -26.78
N TRP A 7 18.13 -19.88 -27.79
CA TRP A 7 17.37 -21.10 -27.78
C TRP A 7 18.17 -22.16 -28.53
N GLN A 8 18.48 -23.23 -27.85
CA GLN A 8 19.14 -24.39 -28.46
C GLN A 8 18.07 -25.36 -28.91
N CYS A 9 17.91 -25.51 -30.19
CA CYS A 9 17.20 -26.67 -30.76
C CYS A 9 18.07 -27.88 -30.64
N THR A 10 17.49 -29.03 -30.35
CA THR A 10 18.21 -30.32 -30.23
C THR A 10 18.99 -30.64 -31.49
N ALA A 11 20.20 -31.13 -31.30
CA ALA A 11 21.11 -31.52 -32.40
C ALA A 11 20.44 -32.51 -33.35
N GLY A 12 20.39 -32.17 -34.62
CA GLY A 12 19.95 -33.06 -35.65
C GLY A 12 18.82 -32.60 -36.56
N ASP A 13 18.07 -31.58 -36.16
CA ASP A 13 16.96 -31.11 -36.99
C ASP A 13 17.36 -29.88 -37.81
N GLU A 14 17.35 -30.00 -39.11
CA GLU A 14 17.44 -28.85 -40.01
C GLU A 14 16.13 -28.07 -39.96
N VAL A 15 16.22 -26.81 -39.60
CA VAL A 15 15.07 -25.91 -39.67
C VAL A 15 15.09 -25.22 -41.04
N PRO A 16 14.15 -25.50 -41.92
CA PRO A 16 14.12 -24.90 -43.25
C PRO A 16 14.03 -23.37 -43.15
N GLY A 17 14.93 -22.69 -43.81
CA GLY A 17 14.95 -21.24 -43.94
C GLY A 17 15.88 -20.51 -42.98
N MET A 18 16.65 -21.21 -42.17
CA MET A 18 17.70 -20.61 -41.37
C MET A 18 19.05 -20.60 -42.06
N ILE A 19 19.72 -19.46 -42.04
CA ILE A 19 21.07 -19.34 -42.54
C ILE A 19 22.02 -19.89 -41.48
N SER A 20 22.84 -20.89 -41.86
CA SER A 20 23.87 -21.41 -40.98
C SER A 20 24.78 -20.32 -40.44
N THR A 21 24.81 -20.18 -39.12
CA THR A 21 25.61 -19.17 -38.42
C THR A 21 27.03 -19.65 -38.12
N LYS A 22 27.56 -20.60 -38.84
CA LYS A 22 28.93 -21.14 -38.67
C LYS A 22 30.02 -20.08 -38.57
N LYS A 23 29.73 -18.84 -38.95
CA LYS A 23 30.65 -17.72 -38.91
C LYS A 23 30.53 -16.79 -37.67
N LEU A 24 29.53 -16.97 -36.85
CA LEU A 24 29.20 -15.95 -35.82
C LEU A 24 29.51 -16.36 -34.38
N ILE A 25 29.79 -17.63 -34.10
CA ILE A 25 30.05 -18.07 -32.72
C ILE A 25 31.28 -19.00 -32.72
N SER A 26 32.32 -18.53 -32.05
CA SER A 26 33.49 -19.35 -31.72
C SER A 26 33.08 -20.34 -30.63
N GLY A 27 33.32 -21.65 -30.89
CA GLY A 27 33.10 -22.72 -29.92
C GLY A 27 31.88 -23.61 -30.15
N VAL A 28 31.16 -23.43 -31.24
CA VAL A 28 30.08 -24.35 -31.63
C VAL A 28 30.67 -25.57 -32.31
N PRO A 29 30.29 -26.81 -31.95
CA PRO A 29 30.75 -28.01 -32.64
C PRO A 29 30.49 -27.96 -34.13
N LYS A 30 31.39 -28.52 -34.94
CA LYS A 30 31.32 -28.49 -36.41
C LYS A 30 30.13 -29.28 -36.96
N GLU A 31 29.44 -29.98 -36.14
CA GLU A 31 28.32 -30.81 -36.53
C GLU A 31 27.01 -30.13 -36.16
N ASN A 32 26.46 -29.58 -37.18
CA ASN A 32 25.05 -29.36 -37.37
C ASN A 32 24.30 -28.43 -36.41
N ASN A 33 23.97 -27.30 -36.95
CA ASN A 33 22.62 -26.78 -36.80
C ASN A 33 22.32 -26.17 -35.46
N VAL A 34 23.04 -25.12 -35.17
CA VAL A 34 22.60 -24.21 -34.13
C VAL A 34 21.79 -23.12 -34.77
N ASP A 35 20.54 -23.15 -34.47
CA ASP A 35 19.64 -22.10 -34.86
C ASP A 35 19.58 -21.06 -33.81
N LEU A 36 20.17 -19.93 -34.15
CA LEU A 36 20.12 -18.77 -33.29
C LEU A 36 19.00 -17.88 -33.73
N ASN A 37 17.99 -17.84 -32.93
CA ASN A 37 16.93 -16.88 -33.11
C ASN A 37 17.18 -15.64 -32.23
N PHE A 38 17.48 -14.54 -32.88
CA PHE A 38 17.63 -13.27 -32.21
C PHE A 38 16.28 -12.60 -32.09
N GLY A 39 15.62 -12.87 -30.99
CA GLY A 39 14.42 -12.17 -30.69
C GLY A 39 14.68 -10.81 -30.10
N TYR A 40 14.33 -9.81 -30.82
CA TYR A 40 14.48 -8.45 -30.37
C TYR A 40 13.16 -7.76 -30.09
N VAL A 41 12.04 -8.24 -30.43
CA VAL A 41 10.79 -7.50 -30.31
C VAL A 41 9.67 -8.48 -30.07
N ASP A 42 8.75 -8.08 -29.25
CA ASP A 42 7.39 -8.57 -29.17
C ASP A 42 7.07 -9.72 -30.12
N TYR A 43 7.47 -10.92 -29.71
CA TYR A 43 7.26 -12.15 -30.46
C TYR A 43 5.80 -12.47 -30.69
N THR A 44 4.92 -11.77 -30.00
CA THR A 44 3.49 -12.01 -30.11
C THR A 44 2.88 -11.40 -31.37
N THR A 45 3.56 -10.42 -31.98
CA THR A 45 2.98 -9.67 -33.09
C THR A 45 3.81 -9.61 -34.37
N LYS A 46 5.07 -10.01 -34.37
CA LYS A 46 5.96 -9.74 -35.52
C LYS A 46 6.76 -10.91 -36.08
N ILE A 47 6.73 -12.09 -35.49
CA ILE A 47 7.33 -13.26 -36.08
C ILE A 47 6.21 -14.19 -36.56
N VAL A 48 5.90 -14.08 -37.82
CA VAL A 48 5.20 -15.14 -38.51
C VAL A 48 6.30 -16.11 -38.96
N PRO A 49 6.46 -17.28 -38.35
CA PRO A 49 7.43 -18.23 -38.79
C PRO A 49 7.06 -18.62 -40.22
N ARG A 50 8.00 -18.55 -41.17
CA ARG A 50 7.80 -18.93 -42.57
C ARG A 50 7.35 -20.41 -42.75
N TRP A 51 7.52 -21.18 -41.72
CA TRP A 51 7.13 -22.60 -41.66
C TRP A 51 5.63 -22.82 -41.36
N ASN A 52 4.87 -21.81 -40.96
CA ASN A 52 3.42 -21.95 -40.81
C ASN A 52 2.67 -22.18 -42.12
N SER A 53 3.38 -22.16 -43.24
CA SER A 53 2.80 -22.45 -44.54
C SER A 53 2.93 -23.92 -44.95
N GLN A 54 3.50 -24.80 -44.12
CA GLN A 54 3.49 -26.22 -44.42
C GLN A 54 2.17 -26.87 -43.99
N GLU A 55 1.50 -27.47 -44.90
CA GLU A 55 0.27 -28.21 -44.62
C GLU A 55 0.53 -29.28 -43.53
N GLY A 56 -0.28 -29.21 -42.47
CA GLY A 56 -0.23 -30.19 -41.37
C GLY A 56 0.58 -29.78 -40.13
N TYR A 57 1.25 -28.62 -40.13
CA TYR A 57 1.94 -28.17 -38.92
C TYR A 57 0.99 -27.41 -37.98
N THR A 58 0.66 -28.00 -36.86
CA THR A 58 0.05 -27.33 -35.71
C THR A 58 1.20 -26.95 -34.78
N PRO A 59 1.51 -25.64 -34.63
CA PRO A 59 2.49 -25.24 -33.65
C PRO A 59 2.02 -25.69 -32.28
N ALA A 60 2.85 -26.52 -31.63
CA ALA A 60 2.61 -26.78 -30.21
C ALA A 60 2.42 -25.46 -29.52
N LYS A 61 1.35 -25.32 -28.71
CA LYS A 61 1.19 -24.18 -27.79
C LYS A 61 2.36 -24.22 -26.82
N GLN A 62 3.50 -23.73 -27.25
CA GLN A 62 4.57 -23.47 -26.30
C GLN A 62 4.05 -22.40 -25.31
N PRO A 63 4.18 -22.63 -24.00
CA PRO A 63 3.97 -21.56 -23.06
C PRO A 63 4.91 -20.44 -23.52
N LEU A 64 4.32 -19.31 -23.87
CA LEU A 64 5.09 -18.10 -24.15
C LEU A 64 6.08 -17.92 -22.99
N TYR A 65 7.36 -18.08 -23.26
CA TYR A 65 8.39 -17.78 -22.29
C TYR A 65 8.27 -16.30 -21.96
N SER A 66 7.68 -16.02 -20.83
CA SER A 66 7.56 -14.69 -20.34
C SER A 66 8.93 -14.29 -19.77
N ASP A 67 9.75 -13.61 -20.56
CA ASP A 67 10.97 -13.00 -20.05
C ASP A 67 10.56 -12.06 -18.88
N PRO A 68 11.05 -12.31 -17.66
CA PRO A 68 10.75 -11.44 -16.52
C PRO A 68 11.09 -9.97 -16.76
N LYS A 69 11.94 -9.67 -17.76
CA LYS A 69 12.28 -8.32 -18.19
C LYS A 69 11.26 -7.68 -19.12
N LEU A 70 10.44 -8.47 -19.78
CA LEU A 70 9.35 -7.98 -20.64
C LEU A 70 8.14 -7.59 -19.82
N HIS A 71 8.00 -8.13 -18.61
CA HIS A 71 6.90 -7.79 -17.73
C HIS A 71 7.19 -6.50 -16.99
N LYS A 72 6.16 -5.67 -16.91
CA LYS A 72 6.21 -4.45 -16.12
C LYS A 72 6.21 -4.81 -14.64
N ASN A 73 7.32 -4.56 -13.98
CA ASN A 73 7.48 -4.81 -12.55
C ASN A 73 7.95 -3.54 -11.84
N GLY A 74 7.62 -3.41 -10.56
CA GLY A 74 8.09 -2.32 -9.72
C GLY A 74 7.35 -0.99 -9.92
N TRP A 75 7.98 0.06 -9.45
CA TRP A 75 7.43 1.40 -9.45
C TRP A 75 7.45 2.04 -10.83
N THR A 76 6.33 2.65 -11.22
CA THR A 76 6.18 3.36 -12.48
C THR A 76 5.38 4.64 -12.27
N THR A 77 5.74 5.71 -12.96
CA THR A 77 4.97 6.96 -12.97
C THR A 77 4.39 7.19 -14.34
N VAL A 78 3.07 7.38 -14.42
CA VAL A 78 2.35 7.65 -15.65
C VAL A 78 1.49 8.88 -15.42
N LYS A 79 1.66 9.92 -16.26
CA LYS A 79 0.91 11.18 -16.16
C LYS A 79 0.86 11.74 -14.72
N GLY A 80 2.01 11.77 -14.03
CA GLY A 80 2.17 12.28 -12.67
C GLY A 80 1.62 11.38 -11.55
N ARG A 81 0.97 10.26 -11.86
CA ARG A 81 0.48 9.29 -10.90
C ARG A 81 1.44 8.12 -10.76
N LYS A 82 1.70 7.69 -9.53
CA LYS A 82 2.61 6.59 -9.23
C LYS A 82 1.83 5.28 -9.09
N TYR A 83 2.36 4.23 -9.66
CA TYR A 83 1.80 2.87 -9.66
C TYR A 83 2.88 1.87 -9.26
N TYR A 84 2.48 0.70 -8.83
CA TYR A 84 3.37 -0.45 -8.64
C TYR A 84 2.81 -1.64 -9.45
N TYR A 85 3.68 -2.32 -10.16
CA TYR A 85 3.31 -3.45 -11.00
C TYR A 85 3.98 -4.73 -10.52
N THR A 86 3.28 -5.83 -10.65
CA THR A 86 3.82 -7.18 -10.52
C THR A 86 3.30 -7.98 -11.71
N ASN A 87 4.19 -8.41 -12.59
CA ASN A 87 3.87 -9.13 -13.83
C ASN A 87 2.72 -8.45 -14.60
N ASP A 88 2.93 -7.18 -14.98
CA ASP A 88 2.00 -6.32 -15.72
C ASP A 88 0.70 -5.95 -14.98
N LYS A 89 0.46 -6.52 -13.82
CA LYS A 89 -0.72 -6.20 -13.04
C LYS A 89 -0.44 -5.04 -12.08
N LYS A 90 -1.31 -4.04 -12.12
CA LYS A 90 -1.25 -2.92 -11.16
C LYS A 90 -1.62 -3.40 -9.77
N ALA A 91 -0.84 -3.01 -8.79
CA ALA A 91 -1.21 -3.17 -7.38
C ALA A 91 -2.50 -2.42 -7.06
N LYS A 92 -3.36 -3.04 -6.27
CA LYS A 92 -4.61 -2.47 -5.74
C LYS A 92 -4.72 -2.77 -4.24
N GLY A 93 -5.29 -1.84 -3.48
CA GLY A 93 -5.41 -2.00 -2.04
C GLY A 93 -4.07 -1.88 -1.31
N TRP A 94 -3.95 -2.54 -0.16
CA TRP A 94 -2.74 -2.54 0.64
C TRP A 94 -1.70 -3.53 0.11
N LEU A 95 -0.45 -3.08 0.02
CA LEU A 95 0.69 -3.90 -0.38
C LEU A 95 1.90 -3.50 0.44
N GLU A 96 2.64 -4.49 0.91
CA GLU A 96 3.96 -4.32 1.49
C GLU A 96 5.02 -4.37 0.39
N ILE A 97 5.89 -3.37 0.37
CA ILE A 97 7.01 -3.25 -0.58
C ILE A 97 8.22 -2.77 0.22
N ASP A 98 9.28 -3.54 0.23
CA ASP A 98 10.54 -3.25 0.95
C ASP A 98 10.30 -2.87 2.43
N GLY A 99 9.48 -3.67 3.13
CA GLY A 99 9.15 -3.48 4.55
C GLY A 99 8.28 -2.26 4.84
N LYS A 100 7.69 -1.63 3.84
CA LYS A 100 6.78 -0.47 3.98
C LYS A 100 5.43 -0.79 3.38
N TYR A 101 4.38 -0.37 4.05
CA TYR A 101 3.01 -0.55 3.57
C TYR A 101 2.56 0.65 2.74
N TYR A 102 2.03 0.36 1.57
CA TYR A 102 1.45 1.33 0.65
C TYR A 102 -0.01 0.97 0.36
N CYS A 103 -0.80 1.97 0.01
CA CYS A 103 -2.19 1.72 -0.40
C CYS A 103 -2.45 2.31 -1.79
N PHE A 104 -3.00 1.46 -2.64
CA PHE A 104 -3.32 1.78 -4.02
C PHE A 104 -4.84 1.86 -4.24
N SER A 105 -5.26 2.68 -5.16
CA SER A 105 -6.65 2.80 -5.57
C SER A 105 -7.19 1.45 -6.07
N SER A 106 -8.35 1.03 -5.57
CA SER A 106 -9.03 -0.17 -6.07
C SER A 106 -9.56 0.00 -7.49
N VAL A 107 -9.77 1.25 -7.92
CA VAL A 107 -10.31 1.58 -9.24
C VAL A 107 -9.23 1.50 -10.30
N ASP A 108 -8.21 2.34 -10.22
CA ASP A 108 -7.20 2.51 -11.26
C ASP A 108 -5.79 2.13 -10.84
N GLY A 109 -5.57 1.75 -9.57
CA GLY A 109 -4.28 1.30 -9.06
C GLY A 109 -3.27 2.40 -8.77
N HIS A 110 -3.65 3.70 -8.79
CA HIS A 110 -2.69 4.74 -8.42
C HIS A 110 -2.39 4.74 -6.92
N LEU A 111 -1.15 5.09 -6.55
CA LEU A 111 -0.72 5.21 -5.17
C LEU A 111 -1.46 6.36 -4.47
N TYR A 112 -2.09 6.08 -3.33
CA TYR A 112 -2.61 7.12 -2.46
C TYR A 112 -1.47 7.82 -1.72
N LYS A 113 -1.56 9.16 -1.64
CA LYS A 113 -0.61 10.02 -0.90
C LYS A 113 -1.37 11.00 -0.02
N SER A 114 -0.81 11.33 1.14
CA SER A 114 -1.39 12.29 2.10
C SER A 114 -2.89 12.05 2.34
N LYS A 115 -3.31 10.79 2.49
CA LYS A 115 -4.72 10.39 2.51
C LYS A 115 -5.07 9.59 3.76
N LEU A 116 -6.19 9.94 4.39
CA LEU A 116 -6.85 9.11 5.39
C LEU A 116 -7.69 8.06 4.65
N ILE A 117 -7.48 6.79 4.97
CA ILE A 117 -8.14 5.65 4.35
C ILE A 117 -8.94 4.97 5.45
N LYS A 118 -10.26 4.94 5.28
CA LYS A 118 -11.17 4.21 6.17
C LYS A 118 -11.52 2.87 5.53
N LYS A 119 -11.37 1.82 6.31
CA LYS A 119 -11.69 0.46 5.88
C LYS A 119 -12.02 -0.41 7.09
N ASP A 120 -13.06 -1.21 6.99
CA ASP A 120 -13.45 -2.23 7.98
C ASP A 120 -13.49 -1.67 9.43
N GLY A 121 -14.20 -0.56 9.61
CA GLY A 121 -14.40 0.07 10.94
C GLY A 121 -13.14 0.71 11.54
N THR A 122 -12.05 0.81 10.79
CA THR A 122 -10.83 1.50 11.23
C THR A 122 -10.34 2.52 10.20
N ALA A 123 -9.29 3.27 10.53
CA ALA A 123 -8.68 4.21 9.63
C ALA A 123 -7.15 4.09 9.66
N TYR A 124 -6.54 4.35 8.52
CA TYR A 124 -5.11 4.42 8.31
C TYR A 124 -4.76 5.74 7.64
N TYR A 125 -3.52 6.16 7.75
CA TYR A 125 -3.03 7.31 7.01
C TYR A 125 -1.79 6.94 6.21
N VAL A 126 -1.75 7.37 4.96
CA VAL A 126 -0.54 7.32 4.14
C VAL A 126 0.02 8.74 4.00
N ASP A 127 1.33 8.86 4.15
CA ASP A 127 2.04 10.14 4.11
C ASP A 127 2.19 10.71 2.68
N LYS A 128 2.96 11.78 2.53
CA LYS A 128 3.25 12.40 1.23
C LYS A 128 3.96 11.49 0.23
N ASN A 129 4.65 10.47 0.73
CA ASN A 129 5.34 9.47 -0.08
C ASN A 129 4.45 8.24 -0.37
N GLY A 130 3.27 8.16 0.25
CA GLY A 130 2.34 7.04 0.16
C GLY A 130 2.58 5.93 1.18
N VAL A 131 3.54 6.10 2.10
CA VAL A 131 3.86 5.12 3.14
C VAL A 131 2.83 5.20 4.27
N ARG A 132 2.38 4.05 4.77
CA ARG A 132 1.52 3.96 5.96
C ARG A 132 2.23 4.56 7.16
N VAL A 133 1.52 5.41 7.88
CA VAL A 133 2.01 6.04 9.10
C VAL A 133 1.76 5.15 10.30
N GLU A 134 2.77 4.97 11.13
CA GLU A 134 2.75 4.17 12.35
C GLU A 134 3.36 4.95 13.51
N ASN A 135 2.91 4.66 14.75
CA ASN A 135 3.38 5.29 16.00
C ASN A 135 3.48 6.82 15.92
N LYS A 136 2.54 7.48 15.25
CA LYS A 136 2.66 8.90 14.93
C LYS A 136 1.34 9.66 15.03
N VAL A 137 1.46 10.91 15.44
CA VAL A 137 0.37 11.90 15.35
C VAL A 137 0.35 12.51 13.96
N VAL A 138 -0.85 12.64 13.39
CA VAL A 138 -1.09 13.32 12.11
C VAL A 138 -2.20 14.35 12.29
N THR A 139 -1.96 15.58 11.88
CA THR A 139 -3.00 16.60 11.78
C THR A 139 -3.37 16.81 10.30
N LYS A 140 -4.65 16.64 10.01
CA LYS A 140 -5.19 16.79 8.66
C LYS A 140 -6.51 17.57 8.72
N LYS A 141 -6.62 18.65 7.96
CA LYS A 141 -7.82 19.50 7.91
C LYS A 141 -8.33 19.88 9.31
N GLY A 142 -7.42 20.35 10.19
CA GLY A 142 -7.74 20.76 11.56
C GLY A 142 -8.03 19.62 12.55
N LYS A 143 -8.12 18.38 12.10
CA LYS A 143 -8.35 17.21 12.94
C LYS A 143 -7.04 16.48 13.23
N THR A 144 -6.84 16.04 14.47
CA THR A 144 -5.65 15.33 14.92
C THR A 144 -5.97 13.86 15.14
N TYR A 145 -5.13 12.99 14.63
CA TYR A 145 -5.22 11.54 14.72
C TYR A 145 -3.94 10.99 15.34
N TYR A 146 -4.02 9.83 15.96
CA TYR A 146 -2.85 9.05 16.37
C TYR A 146 -2.96 7.65 15.75
N PHE A 147 -1.91 7.22 15.08
CA PHE A 147 -1.80 5.89 14.50
C PHE A 147 -0.87 5.05 15.35
N GLY A 148 -1.32 3.85 15.74
CA GLY A 148 -0.55 2.90 16.54
C GLY A 148 0.56 2.20 15.74
N ALA A 149 1.21 1.23 16.38
CA ALA A 149 2.28 0.45 15.75
C ALA A 149 1.79 -0.38 14.54
N ASP A 150 0.53 -0.78 14.55
CA ASP A 150 -0.13 -1.50 13.46
C ASP A 150 -0.66 -0.56 12.36
N GLY A 151 -0.40 0.74 12.47
CA GLY A 151 -0.89 1.78 11.56
C GLY A 151 -2.36 2.12 11.70
N LYS A 152 -3.10 1.48 12.61
CA LYS A 152 -4.53 1.80 12.85
C LYS A 152 -4.67 3.08 13.66
N ALA A 153 -5.68 3.87 13.30
CA ALA A 153 -6.06 5.02 14.11
C ALA A 153 -6.58 4.57 15.48
N LEU A 154 -6.11 5.22 16.53
CA LEU A 154 -6.62 4.99 17.89
C LEU A 154 -8.06 5.48 18.01
N THR A 155 -8.83 4.79 18.85
CA THR A 155 -10.20 5.13 19.22
C THR A 155 -10.41 5.02 20.73
N GLY A 156 -11.41 5.74 21.26
CA GLY A 156 -11.71 5.76 22.67
C GLY A 156 -10.65 6.48 23.50
N MET A 157 -10.64 6.25 24.81
CA MET A 157 -9.65 6.85 25.70
C MET A 157 -8.32 6.09 25.60
N ARG A 158 -7.25 6.79 25.23
CA ARG A 158 -5.91 6.21 25.04
C ARG A 158 -4.84 7.06 25.71
N LYS A 159 -3.82 6.40 26.24
CA LYS A 159 -2.59 7.05 26.72
C LYS A 159 -1.62 7.21 25.56
N VAL A 160 -1.19 8.44 25.32
CA VAL A 160 -0.17 8.77 24.33
C VAL A 160 0.90 9.58 25.05
N GLY A 161 2.09 9.03 25.15
CA GLY A 161 3.12 9.55 26.02
C GLY A 161 2.66 9.58 27.49
N ARG A 162 2.76 10.73 28.14
CA ARG A 162 2.37 10.90 29.56
C ARG A 162 0.92 11.34 29.77
N LYS A 163 0.14 11.53 28.69
CA LYS A 163 -1.20 12.10 28.73
C LYS A 163 -2.25 11.15 28.18
N TYR A 164 -3.50 11.31 28.64
CA TYR A 164 -4.65 10.60 28.11
C TYR A 164 -5.43 11.52 27.18
N TYR A 165 -5.89 10.95 26.08
CA TYR A 165 -6.71 11.58 25.05
C TYR A 165 -7.93 10.72 24.77
N TYR A 166 -8.95 11.31 24.18
CA TYR A 166 -10.07 10.59 23.64
C TYR A 166 -10.11 10.78 22.13
N PHE A 167 -10.21 9.66 21.42
CA PHE A 167 -10.35 9.65 19.98
C PHE A 167 -11.74 9.12 19.63
N SER A 168 -12.47 9.85 18.81
CA SER A 168 -13.81 9.48 18.37
C SER A 168 -13.83 8.09 17.71
N THR A 169 -14.80 7.29 18.05
CA THR A 169 -14.97 5.94 17.46
C THR A 169 -15.50 6.00 16.02
N THR A 170 -16.06 7.13 15.60
CA THR A 170 -16.65 7.33 14.26
C THR A 170 -15.75 8.14 13.34
N SER A 171 -15.21 9.27 13.86
CA SER A 171 -14.34 10.15 13.08
C SER A 171 -12.87 9.76 13.17
N PHE A 172 -12.46 9.02 14.21
CA PHE A 172 -11.08 8.69 14.61
C PHE A 172 -10.24 9.91 15.03
N ALA A 173 -10.84 11.09 15.05
CA ALA A 173 -10.15 12.30 15.43
C ALA A 173 -10.09 12.44 16.96
N MET A 174 -9.03 13.09 17.44
CA MET A 174 -8.89 13.50 18.82
C MET A 174 -9.96 14.54 19.17
N GLU A 175 -10.71 14.26 20.24
CA GLU A 175 -11.73 15.17 20.75
C GLU A 175 -11.11 16.22 21.66
N LYS A 176 -11.67 17.44 21.58
CA LYS A 176 -11.27 18.60 22.38
C LYS A 176 -12.51 19.25 23.00
N ASN A 177 -12.35 19.83 24.20
CA ASN A 177 -13.46 20.38 24.97
C ASN A 177 -14.62 19.37 25.08
N TYR A 178 -14.29 18.11 25.34
CA TYR A 178 -15.19 16.98 25.24
C TYR A 178 -15.39 16.30 26.58
N LYS A 179 -16.65 16.18 27.00
CA LYS A 179 -17.06 15.35 28.16
C LYS A 179 -17.32 13.94 27.69
N TYR A 180 -16.62 12.99 28.28
CA TYR A 180 -16.80 11.56 28.05
C TYR A 180 -17.40 10.91 29.27
N VAL A 181 -18.47 10.17 29.08
CA VAL A 181 -19.07 9.31 30.10
C VAL A 181 -18.76 7.86 29.73
N ALA A 182 -18.02 7.19 30.60
CA ALA A 182 -17.68 5.80 30.40
C ALA A 182 -18.87 4.89 30.73
N ALA A 183 -18.86 3.64 30.26
CA ALA A 183 -19.93 2.67 30.49
C ALA A 183 -20.24 2.43 31.98
N ASN A 184 -19.25 2.56 32.85
CA ASN A 184 -19.43 2.48 34.31
C ASN A 184 -19.89 3.80 34.96
N GLY A 185 -20.33 4.78 34.16
CA GLY A 185 -20.80 6.08 34.62
C GLY A 185 -19.69 7.06 35.06
N SER A 186 -18.40 6.71 34.93
CA SER A 186 -17.31 7.62 35.24
C SER A 186 -17.24 8.74 34.20
N ILE A 187 -17.10 9.99 34.67
CA ILE A 187 -17.05 11.17 33.81
C ILE A 187 -15.61 11.65 33.69
N TYR A 188 -15.18 11.95 32.48
CA TYR A 188 -13.89 12.54 32.16
C TYR A 188 -14.08 13.76 31.26
N PHE A 189 -13.12 14.69 31.28
CA PHE A 189 -13.11 15.85 30.40
C PHE A 189 -11.77 15.98 29.68
N PHE A 190 -11.83 16.23 28.39
CA PHE A 190 -10.68 16.47 27.54
C PHE A 190 -10.68 17.94 27.11
N GLY A 191 -9.69 18.70 27.56
CA GLY A 191 -9.67 20.15 27.38
C GLY A 191 -9.36 20.61 25.95
N SER A 192 -9.12 21.91 25.79
CA SER A 192 -8.84 22.52 24.46
C SER A 192 -7.63 21.95 23.74
N LYS A 193 -6.64 21.45 24.49
CA LYS A 193 -5.47 20.76 23.93
C LYS A 193 -5.70 19.23 23.74
N GLY A 194 -6.92 18.72 24.03
CA GLY A 194 -7.32 17.33 23.85
C GLY A 194 -6.89 16.37 24.95
N TYR A 195 -6.10 16.76 25.93
CA TYR A 195 -5.73 15.85 27.02
C TYR A 195 -6.65 15.94 28.22
N ARG A 196 -6.74 14.81 28.93
CA ARG A 196 -7.62 14.63 30.08
C ARG A 196 -7.30 15.59 31.21
N ALA A 197 -8.32 16.29 31.71
CA ALA A 197 -8.26 17.14 32.86
C ALA A 197 -7.95 16.35 34.14
N LYS A 198 -7.21 16.97 35.06
CA LYS A 198 -6.86 16.42 36.37
C LYS A 198 -6.68 17.55 37.37
N ASN A 199 -7.02 17.30 38.66
CA ASN A 199 -6.82 18.20 39.78
C ASN A 199 -7.34 19.61 39.50
N LYS A 200 -8.58 19.72 38.99
CA LYS A 200 -9.16 21.02 38.68
C LYS A 200 -10.67 21.02 38.56
N PHE A 201 -11.26 22.13 38.82
CA PHE A 201 -12.67 22.42 38.56
C PHE A 201 -12.85 22.82 37.09
N ILE A 202 -13.96 22.37 36.49
CA ILE A 202 -14.39 22.75 35.15
C ILE A 202 -15.89 22.92 35.16
N THR A 203 -16.36 24.09 34.74
CA THR A 203 -17.78 24.36 34.54
C THR A 203 -18.17 24.09 33.11
N LEU A 204 -19.16 23.25 32.90
CA LEU A 204 -19.71 22.90 31.60
C LEU A 204 -21.15 23.39 31.52
N THR A 205 -21.55 23.91 30.37
CA THR A 205 -22.96 24.24 30.10
C THR A 205 -23.62 23.01 29.44
N GLU A 206 -24.62 22.46 30.12
CA GLU A 206 -25.32 21.25 29.68
C GLU A 206 -26.83 21.49 29.79
N ASN A 207 -27.52 21.36 28.65
CA ASN A 207 -28.96 21.64 28.57
C ASN A 207 -29.33 23.02 29.16
N GLY A 208 -28.52 24.05 28.85
CA GLY A 208 -28.70 25.40 29.34
C GLY A 208 -28.32 25.64 30.80
N ARG A 209 -27.89 24.62 31.54
CA ARG A 209 -27.47 24.74 32.97
C ARG A 209 -25.97 24.63 33.08
N LYS A 210 -25.38 25.43 33.99
CA LYS A 210 -23.96 25.38 34.32
C LYS A 210 -23.74 24.35 35.43
N ASN A 211 -22.98 23.28 35.09
CA ASN A 211 -22.57 22.24 36.02
C ASN A 211 -21.07 22.33 36.25
N THR A 212 -20.64 22.42 37.51
CA THR A 212 -19.21 22.44 37.85
C THR A 212 -18.80 21.07 38.36
N TYR A 213 -17.75 20.51 37.74
CA TYR A 213 -17.15 19.22 38.05
C TYR A 213 -15.75 19.42 38.61
N TYR A 214 -15.39 18.66 39.65
CA TYR A 214 -13.99 18.53 40.06
C TYR A 214 -13.42 17.24 39.52
N PHE A 215 -12.37 17.33 38.70
CA PHE A 215 -11.64 16.18 38.16
C PHE A 215 -10.42 15.93 39.05
N GLY A 216 -10.40 14.80 39.73
CA GLY A 216 -9.34 14.44 40.67
C GLY A 216 -8.02 14.02 39.98
N LYS A 217 -7.06 13.51 40.78
CA LYS A 217 -5.74 13.06 40.34
C LYS A 217 -5.80 11.98 39.21
N ASN A 218 -6.79 11.10 39.26
CA ASN A 218 -7.04 10.08 38.25
C ASN A 218 -7.84 10.60 37.04
N GLY A 219 -8.27 11.87 37.04
CA GLY A 219 -9.05 12.53 35.98
C GLY A 219 -10.52 12.12 35.95
N LYS A 220 -11.03 11.37 36.90
CA LYS A 220 -12.49 11.15 37.07
C LYS A 220 -13.12 12.36 37.73
N ALA A 221 -14.33 12.72 37.33
CA ALA A 221 -15.14 13.65 38.07
C ALA A 221 -15.62 12.99 39.37
N TYR A 222 -15.59 13.76 40.47
CA TYR A 222 -16.25 13.39 41.71
C TYR A 222 -17.75 13.52 41.55
N LYS A 223 -18.51 12.60 42.18
CA LYS A 223 -19.96 12.70 42.35
C LYS A 223 -20.24 13.26 43.74
N GLY A 224 -21.14 14.24 43.82
CA GLY A 224 -21.53 14.85 45.09
C GLY A 224 -20.83 16.18 45.33
N TRP A 225 -21.09 16.76 46.51
CA TRP A 225 -20.49 18.00 46.94
C TRP A 225 -19.03 17.77 47.35
N TYR A 226 -18.15 18.63 46.88
CA TYR A 226 -16.75 18.66 47.29
C TYR A 226 -16.64 19.79 48.31
N THR A 227 -16.43 19.45 49.55
CA THR A 227 -16.12 20.41 50.64
C THR A 227 -14.62 20.53 50.77
#